data_fdd47fbcea8d8e1e86ec93d0be4717bd
#
_entry.id   fdd47fbcea8d8e1e86ec93d0be4717bd
#
_cell.length_a   1.000
_cell.length_b   1.000
_cell.length_c   1.000
_cell.angle_alpha   90.00
_cell.angle_beta   90.00
_cell.angle_gamma   90.00
#
_symmetry.space_group_name_H-M   'P 1'
#
loop_
_entity.id
_entity.type
_entity.pdbx_description
1 polymer ?
#
loop_
_entity_poly.entity_id
_entity_poly.type
_entity_poly.pdbx_seq_one_letter_code
_entity_poly.pdbx_strand_id
1 'polypeptide(L)'
;MQRNGLCAAIQSDLEDFPAEPQLPDLPDLKGRALTIFLSCAEASGEQHAARLARELIAAAKEAGAPAPRLLGFGGAELEAAGVTTLADPGARATMDAGGAMAQLPYYRGLLETLATTCIEDRPDVFVPVDSPALHVPMASIAQRYGVPVVHHITPQYWAWAPWRVRRYKQVVDLALTILPFESAWFDRHDVPNAFVGHPIRDAHAERPAPPGPDDRDTILLLPGSRAKEIEDNLPFMLAALDAVRAAHPDVPVRITQRTADHEERVRAILGETQGVTLSIGDLEGDLGRARAALAVSGTVLTEVAHHGIPTVVLYRVTKRWKRALRSMLTVPWFSGVNLVAGEEVLPEFAVIGDGDPLPLGQALVRIYEDGPERAKIQTGLKRAMHRLGGPGAARRAARHVLGILDGRSPEREQKRTQAPTA
;
A
#
# COMPACT_ATOMS: atom_id res chain seq x y z
N MET A 1 4.05 -5.92 27.48
CA MET A 1 5.33 -5.30 27.89
C MET A 1 6.14 -5.00 26.64
N GLN A 2 6.66 -3.87 26.44
CA GLN A 2 7.31 -3.23 25.26
C GLN A 2 6.41 -2.39 24.31
N ARG A 3 5.10 -2.27 24.50
CA ARG A 3 4.26 -1.36 23.71
C ARG A 3 4.65 0.12 23.83
N ASN A 4 5.10 0.55 25.02
CA ASN A 4 5.36 1.99 25.28
C ASN A 4 6.64 2.54 24.61
N GLY A 5 7.69 1.72 24.40
CA GLY A 5 8.94 2.20 23.81
C GLY A 5 8.85 2.43 22.30
N LEU A 6 8.14 1.57 21.58
CA LEU A 6 7.99 1.70 20.13
C LEU A 6 6.95 2.77 19.74
N CYS A 7 5.87 2.90 20.53
CA CYS A 7 4.95 4.04 20.42
C CYS A 7 5.67 5.37 20.59
N ALA A 8 6.55 5.48 21.59
CA ALA A 8 7.33 6.70 21.82
C ALA A 8 8.30 6.99 20.66
N ALA A 9 8.94 5.96 20.09
CA ALA A 9 9.83 6.12 18.94
C ALA A 9 9.08 6.60 17.69
N ILE A 10 7.96 5.96 17.34
CA ILE A 10 7.15 6.38 16.19
C ILE A 10 6.56 7.78 16.41
N GLN A 11 6.13 8.11 17.62
CA GLN A 11 5.58 9.42 17.96
C GLN A 11 6.66 10.51 17.89
N SER A 12 7.87 10.23 18.37
CA SER A 12 9.03 11.12 18.21
C SER A 12 9.38 11.35 16.74
N ASP A 13 9.39 10.28 15.93
CA ASP A 13 9.66 10.37 14.48
C ASP A 13 8.62 11.23 13.75
N LEU A 14 7.39 11.31 14.27
CA LEU A 14 6.30 12.10 13.67
C LEU A 14 6.26 13.57 14.14
N GLU A 15 6.85 13.91 15.29
CA GLU A 15 6.91 15.28 15.81
C GLU A 15 7.88 16.15 15.00
N ASP A 16 8.99 15.57 14.51
CA ASP A 16 10.03 16.25 13.75
C ASP A 16 9.88 16.13 12.23
N PHE A 17 8.80 15.49 11.76
CA PHE A 17 8.64 15.15 10.34
C PHE A 17 7.94 16.29 9.56
N PRO A 18 8.47 16.74 8.39
CA PRO A 18 7.83 17.77 7.60
C PRO A 18 6.46 17.28 7.09
N ALA A 19 5.43 18.09 7.26
CA ALA A 19 4.05 17.76 6.84
C ALA A 19 3.92 17.58 5.33
N GLU A 20 4.75 18.24 4.54
CA GLU A 20 4.75 18.16 3.08
C GLU A 20 6.13 17.74 2.56
N PRO A 21 6.19 16.64 1.80
CA PRO A 21 7.42 16.22 1.16
C PRO A 21 7.82 17.20 0.05
N GLN A 22 9.11 17.54 0.01
CA GLN A 22 9.64 18.48 -0.97
C GLN A 22 9.63 17.89 -2.39
N LEU A 23 9.38 18.75 -3.39
CA LEU A 23 9.54 18.38 -4.78
C LEU A 23 11.02 18.52 -5.16
N PRO A 24 11.71 17.43 -5.54
CA PRO A 24 13.14 17.52 -5.92
C PRO A 24 13.35 18.33 -7.18
N ASP A 25 14.53 18.94 -7.30
CA ASP A 25 14.96 19.52 -8.55
C ASP A 25 15.12 18.45 -9.64
N LEU A 26 14.92 18.84 -10.87
CA LEU A 26 15.15 17.96 -12.02
C LEU A 26 16.64 18.01 -12.41
N PRO A 27 17.25 16.86 -12.72
CA PRO A 27 18.58 16.83 -13.32
C PRO A 27 18.56 17.40 -14.75
N ASP A 28 19.70 17.91 -15.22
CA ASP A 28 19.84 18.28 -16.65
C ASP A 28 20.03 17.00 -17.49
N LEU A 29 18.98 16.61 -18.20
CA LEU A 29 18.97 15.39 -19.03
C LEU A 29 18.94 15.69 -20.53
N LYS A 30 19.32 16.89 -20.94
CA LYS A 30 19.22 17.35 -22.36
C LYS A 30 19.75 16.33 -23.36
N GLY A 31 18.86 15.90 -24.26
CA GLY A 31 19.16 14.98 -25.35
C GLY A 31 19.49 13.53 -24.94
N ARG A 32 19.45 13.20 -23.65
CA ARG A 32 19.76 11.87 -23.16
C ARG A 32 18.57 10.92 -23.36
N ALA A 33 18.74 9.91 -24.20
CA ALA A 33 17.77 8.81 -24.30
C ALA A 33 17.88 7.91 -23.04
N LEU A 34 16.76 7.69 -22.37
CA LEU A 34 16.67 6.89 -21.14
C LEU A 34 15.91 5.59 -21.39
N THR A 35 16.36 4.49 -20.78
CA THR A 35 15.63 3.24 -20.67
C THR A 35 15.38 2.96 -19.19
N ILE A 36 14.11 2.83 -18.80
CA ILE A 36 13.70 2.61 -17.40
C ILE A 36 12.94 1.30 -17.33
N PHE A 37 13.31 0.43 -16.38
CA PHE A 37 12.61 -0.82 -16.13
C PHE A 37 11.72 -0.69 -14.88
N LEU A 38 10.39 -0.78 -15.07
CA LEU A 38 9.38 -0.75 -14.01
C LEU A 38 8.89 -2.16 -13.72
N SER A 39 8.60 -2.50 -12.46
CA SER A 39 8.02 -3.80 -12.10
C SER A 39 7.01 -3.67 -10.98
N CYS A 40 5.83 -4.25 -11.18
CA CYS A 40 4.81 -4.44 -10.17
C CYS A 40 4.34 -5.90 -10.18
N ALA A 41 3.76 -6.38 -9.07
CA ALA A 41 3.38 -7.78 -8.90
C ALA A 41 1.90 -7.98 -8.54
N GLU A 42 1.19 -6.94 -8.18
CA GLU A 42 -0.21 -6.98 -7.74
C GLU A 42 -0.97 -5.80 -8.34
N ALA A 43 -2.29 -5.92 -8.48
CA ALA A 43 -3.15 -4.90 -9.10
C ALA A 43 -3.04 -3.51 -8.42
N SER A 44 -2.90 -3.46 -7.09
CA SER A 44 -2.68 -2.19 -6.39
C SER A 44 -1.33 -1.55 -6.73
N GLY A 45 -0.27 -2.36 -6.81
CA GLY A 45 1.06 -1.94 -7.24
C GLY A 45 1.07 -1.47 -8.70
N GLU A 46 0.26 -2.08 -9.56
CA GLU A 46 0.16 -1.72 -10.97
C GLU A 46 -0.40 -0.30 -11.17
N GLN A 47 -1.45 0.07 -10.43
CA GLN A 47 -2.01 1.43 -10.46
C GLN A 47 -0.95 2.49 -10.08
N HIS A 48 -0.16 2.19 -9.06
CA HIS A 48 0.93 3.08 -8.63
C HIS A 48 2.06 3.13 -9.65
N ALA A 49 2.45 2.00 -10.24
CA ALA A 49 3.46 1.92 -11.28
C ALA A 49 3.04 2.66 -12.56
N ALA A 50 1.77 2.52 -12.98
CA ALA A 50 1.22 3.21 -14.14
C ALA A 50 1.19 4.74 -13.94
N ARG A 51 0.82 5.20 -12.74
CA ARG A 51 0.87 6.62 -12.41
C ARG A 51 2.30 7.16 -12.41
N LEU A 52 3.23 6.41 -11.81
CA LEU A 52 4.66 6.74 -11.84
C LEU A 52 5.21 6.77 -13.27
N ALA A 53 4.83 5.85 -14.15
CA ALA A 53 5.25 5.82 -15.55
C ALA A 53 4.86 7.10 -16.30
N ARG A 54 3.62 7.57 -16.12
CA ARG A 54 3.15 8.83 -16.72
C ARG A 54 3.95 10.04 -16.23
N GLU A 55 4.23 10.08 -14.92
CA GLU A 55 5.03 11.15 -14.31
C GLU A 55 6.51 11.09 -14.73
N LEU A 56 7.09 9.89 -14.96
CA LEU A 56 8.44 9.75 -15.51
C LEU A 56 8.54 10.31 -16.92
N ILE A 57 7.55 10.07 -17.78
CA ILE A 57 7.49 10.64 -19.13
C ILE A 57 7.40 12.17 -19.06
N ALA A 58 6.53 12.68 -18.18
CA ALA A 58 6.36 14.12 -18.00
C ALA A 58 7.63 14.80 -17.45
N ALA A 59 8.24 14.22 -16.42
CA ALA A 59 9.43 14.75 -15.78
C ALA A 59 10.68 14.67 -16.69
N ALA A 60 10.82 13.62 -17.50
CA ALA A 60 11.90 13.54 -18.51
C ALA A 60 11.78 14.66 -19.55
N LYS A 61 10.58 14.92 -20.05
CA LYS A 61 10.31 16.02 -20.96
C LYS A 61 10.62 17.40 -20.32
N GLU A 62 10.22 17.58 -19.07
CA GLU A 62 10.51 18.80 -18.28
C GLU A 62 12.03 18.99 -18.09
N ALA A 63 12.78 17.90 -17.93
CA ALA A 63 14.24 17.87 -17.84
C ALA A 63 14.98 18.00 -19.19
N GLY A 64 14.26 18.22 -20.28
CA GLY A 64 14.82 18.38 -21.63
C GLY A 64 15.26 17.08 -22.32
N ALA A 65 14.87 15.91 -21.79
CA ALA A 65 15.10 14.61 -22.41
C ALA A 65 13.95 14.20 -23.36
N PRO A 66 14.20 13.33 -24.36
CA PRO A 66 13.14 12.64 -25.07
C PRO A 66 12.35 11.73 -24.12
N ALA A 67 11.14 11.34 -24.54
CA ALA A 67 10.35 10.37 -23.76
C ALA A 67 11.17 9.10 -23.48
N PRO A 68 11.26 8.63 -22.23
CA PRO A 68 12.03 7.45 -21.90
C PRO A 68 11.39 6.20 -22.51
N ARG A 69 12.21 5.25 -22.92
CA ARG A 69 11.75 3.88 -23.21
C ARG A 69 11.44 3.18 -21.91
N LEU A 70 10.18 2.84 -21.70
CA LEU A 70 9.71 2.15 -20.50
C LEU A 70 9.53 0.66 -20.82
N LEU A 71 10.20 -0.20 -20.09
CA LEU A 71 10.08 -1.65 -20.11
C LEU A 71 9.63 -2.14 -18.75
N GLY A 72 9.01 -3.30 -18.65
CA GLY A 72 8.70 -3.78 -17.30
C GLY A 72 7.87 -5.05 -17.17
N PHE A 73 7.48 -5.30 -15.92
CA PHE A 73 6.54 -6.35 -15.55
C PHE A 73 5.28 -5.71 -14.96
N GLY A 74 4.13 -6.08 -15.50
CA GLY A 74 2.81 -5.60 -15.11
C GLY A 74 1.78 -5.91 -16.18
N GLY A 75 0.54 -5.53 -15.95
CA GLY A 75 -0.60 -5.81 -16.82
C GLY A 75 -1.04 -4.61 -17.67
N ALA A 76 -2.33 -4.60 -18.00
CA ALA A 76 -2.92 -3.67 -18.97
C ALA A 76 -2.87 -2.19 -18.54
N GLU A 77 -2.95 -1.89 -17.23
CA GLU A 77 -2.86 -0.50 -16.76
C GLU A 77 -1.45 0.07 -16.97
N LEU A 78 -0.43 -0.76 -16.79
CA LEU A 78 0.95 -0.36 -17.02
C LEU A 78 1.23 -0.17 -18.52
N GLU A 79 0.70 -1.04 -19.38
CA GLU A 79 0.74 -0.90 -20.85
C GLU A 79 0.06 0.40 -21.31
N ALA A 80 -1.14 0.69 -20.77
CA ALA A 80 -1.86 1.93 -21.06
C ALA A 80 -1.11 3.19 -20.60
N ALA A 81 -0.15 3.06 -19.68
CA ALA A 81 0.75 4.13 -19.25
C ALA A 81 2.01 4.26 -20.14
N GLY A 82 2.13 3.48 -21.21
CA GLY A 82 3.23 3.54 -22.17
C GLY A 82 4.43 2.64 -21.86
N VAL A 83 4.26 1.65 -20.98
CA VAL A 83 5.30 0.67 -20.68
C VAL A 83 5.17 -0.55 -21.60
N THR A 84 6.27 -0.99 -22.20
CA THR A 84 6.32 -2.29 -22.89
C THR A 84 6.45 -3.39 -21.86
N THR A 85 5.37 -4.15 -21.64
CA THR A 85 5.36 -5.22 -20.64
C THR A 85 5.94 -6.52 -21.22
N LEU A 86 6.83 -7.14 -20.46
CA LEU A 86 7.50 -8.41 -20.81
C LEU A 86 6.86 -9.61 -20.11
N ALA A 87 6.12 -9.37 -19.03
CA ALA A 87 5.35 -10.36 -18.28
C ALA A 87 4.34 -9.67 -17.36
N ASP A 88 3.28 -10.39 -16.98
CA ASP A 88 2.28 -9.96 -16.01
C ASP A 88 2.29 -10.88 -14.77
N PRO A 89 3.01 -10.50 -13.69
CA PRO A 89 2.98 -11.25 -12.43
C PRO A 89 1.64 -11.18 -11.71
N GLY A 90 0.87 -10.09 -11.90
CA GLY A 90 -0.42 -9.84 -11.26
C GLY A 90 -1.51 -10.81 -11.73
N ALA A 91 -1.58 -11.08 -13.04
CA ALA A 91 -2.54 -12.04 -13.59
C ALA A 91 -2.36 -13.44 -13.00
N ARG A 92 -1.14 -13.84 -12.65
CA ARG A 92 -0.87 -15.16 -12.09
C ARG A 92 -1.07 -15.23 -10.58
N ALA A 93 -0.94 -14.12 -9.86
CA ALA A 93 -1.22 -14.05 -8.43
C ALA A 93 -2.71 -14.26 -8.11
N THR A 94 -3.59 -13.91 -9.03
CA THR A 94 -5.05 -14.11 -8.93
C THR A 94 -5.49 -15.53 -9.28
N MET A 95 -4.70 -16.26 -10.07
CA MET A 95 -4.93 -17.68 -10.34
C MET A 95 -4.38 -18.49 -9.17
N ASP A 96 -5.26 -19.01 -8.33
CA ASP A 96 -4.95 -19.85 -7.15
C ASP A 96 -4.39 -21.23 -7.57
N ALA A 97 -3.25 -21.21 -8.24
CA ALA A 97 -2.62 -22.38 -8.88
C ALA A 97 -1.53 -22.96 -7.96
N GLY A 98 -1.96 -23.76 -7.00
CA GLY A 98 -1.12 -24.79 -6.39
C GLY A 98 0.13 -24.30 -5.64
N GLY A 99 -0.03 -23.67 -4.48
CA GLY A 99 1.05 -23.44 -3.50
C GLY A 99 2.34 -22.74 -3.98
N ALA A 100 3.06 -22.09 -3.09
CA ALA A 100 4.27 -21.32 -3.40
C ALA A 100 5.35 -22.09 -4.19
N MET A 101 5.45 -23.41 -4.02
CA MET A 101 6.43 -24.24 -4.75
C MET A 101 6.08 -24.42 -6.23
N ALA A 102 4.80 -24.45 -6.61
CA ALA A 102 4.38 -24.57 -8.00
C ALA A 102 4.64 -23.29 -8.81
N GLN A 103 4.80 -22.16 -8.14
CA GLN A 103 5.08 -20.86 -8.77
C GLN A 103 6.59 -20.59 -8.95
N LEU A 104 7.45 -21.39 -8.33
CA LEU A 104 8.91 -21.18 -8.35
C LEU A 104 9.50 -21.09 -9.77
N PRO A 105 9.11 -21.95 -10.74
CA PRO A 105 9.64 -21.85 -12.12
C PRO A 105 9.25 -20.53 -12.81
N TYR A 106 8.04 -20.03 -12.56
CA TYR A 106 7.59 -18.77 -13.11
C TYR A 106 8.40 -17.58 -12.54
N TYR A 107 8.56 -17.51 -11.21
CA TYR A 107 9.37 -16.46 -10.61
C TYR A 107 10.82 -16.52 -11.06
N ARG A 108 11.37 -17.72 -11.27
CA ARG A 108 12.69 -17.88 -11.85
C ARG A 108 12.75 -17.32 -13.28
N GLY A 109 11.75 -17.58 -14.11
CA GLY A 109 11.65 -17.01 -15.45
C GLY A 109 11.65 -15.47 -15.44
N LEU A 110 10.93 -14.83 -14.50
CA LEU A 110 10.98 -13.37 -14.35
C LEU A 110 12.39 -12.85 -14.03
N LEU A 111 13.12 -13.57 -13.16
CA LEU A 111 14.50 -13.21 -12.82
C LEU A 111 15.44 -13.36 -14.03
N GLU A 112 15.27 -14.41 -14.83
CA GLU A 112 16.02 -14.66 -16.07
C GLU A 112 15.70 -13.59 -17.12
N THR A 113 14.42 -13.22 -17.31
CA THR A 113 14.00 -12.13 -18.21
C THR A 113 14.61 -10.79 -17.79
N LEU A 114 14.60 -10.45 -16.52
CA LEU A 114 15.25 -9.22 -16.04
C LEU A 114 16.76 -9.24 -16.31
N ALA A 115 17.43 -10.37 -16.07
CA ALA A 115 18.86 -10.50 -16.33
C ALA A 115 19.18 -10.28 -17.83
N THR A 116 18.39 -10.90 -18.71
CA THR A 116 18.52 -10.71 -20.17
C THR A 116 18.30 -9.25 -20.56
N THR A 117 17.26 -8.60 -20.03
CA THR A 117 16.99 -7.18 -20.28
C THR A 117 18.13 -6.29 -19.78
N CYS A 118 18.74 -6.61 -18.62
CA CYS A 118 19.91 -5.87 -18.13
C CYS A 118 21.12 -5.97 -19.08
N ILE A 119 21.28 -7.08 -19.81
CA ILE A 119 22.36 -7.31 -20.78
C ILE A 119 22.06 -6.61 -22.11
N GLU A 120 20.87 -6.83 -22.66
CA GLU A 120 20.48 -6.43 -24.00
C GLU A 120 20.05 -4.96 -24.06
N ASP A 121 19.11 -4.55 -23.20
CA ASP A 121 18.51 -3.22 -23.22
C ASP A 121 19.23 -2.21 -22.30
N ARG A 122 20.03 -2.68 -21.35
CA ARG A 122 20.85 -1.89 -20.43
C ARG A 122 20.07 -0.75 -19.77
N PRO A 123 19.01 -1.04 -19.01
CA PRO A 123 18.20 0.01 -18.41
C PRO A 123 19.04 0.94 -17.53
N ASP A 124 18.71 2.22 -17.57
CA ASP A 124 19.38 3.25 -16.78
C ASP A 124 19.04 3.16 -15.29
N VAL A 125 17.86 2.67 -14.98
CA VAL A 125 17.39 2.43 -13.61
C VAL A 125 16.35 1.32 -13.60
N PHE A 126 16.35 0.52 -12.54
CA PHE A 126 15.29 -0.43 -12.19
C PHE A 126 14.42 0.16 -11.09
N VAL A 127 13.11 0.23 -11.33
CA VAL A 127 12.14 0.80 -10.41
C VAL A 127 11.11 -0.27 -10.01
N PRO A 128 11.39 -1.07 -8.99
CA PRO A 128 10.40 -1.95 -8.38
C PRO A 128 9.36 -1.14 -7.61
N VAL A 129 8.10 -1.58 -7.68
CA VAL A 129 6.98 -0.98 -6.96
C VAL A 129 6.38 -2.01 -6.01
N ASP A 130 6.48 -1.77 -4.68
CA ASP A 130 5.98 -2.67 -3.63
C ASP A 130 6.57 -4.10 -3.72
N SER A 131 5.87 -5.11 -3.23
CA SER A 131 6.13 -6.56 -3.38
C SER A 131 7.58 -7.01 -3.12
N PRO A 132 8.15 -6.80 -1.92
CA PRO A 132 9.56 -7.05 -1.63
C PRO A 132 9.99 -8.52 -1.81
N ALA A 133 9.06 -9.47 -1.73
CA ALA A 133 9.36 -10.88 -1.90
C ALA A 133 9.88 -11.19 -3.32
N LEU A 134 9.32 -10.52 -4.34
CA LEU A 134 9.74 -10.60 -5.73
C LEU A 134 10.89 -9.61 -6.01
N HIS A 135 10.76 -8.38 -5.54
CA HIS A 135 11.60 -7.27 -5.99
C HIS A 135 12.99 -7.23 -5.33
N VAL A 136 13.17 -7.72 -4.10
CA VAL A 136 14.51 -7.77 -3.49
C VAL A 136 15.44 -8.77 -4.20
N PRO A 137 15.02 -9.98 -4.61
CA PRO A 137 15.79 -10.84 -5.52
C PRO A 137 16.10 -10.17 -6.87
N MET A 138 15.13 -9.49 -7.50
CA MET A 138 15.31 -8.75 -8.75
C MET A 138 16.32 -7.61 -8.60
N ALA A 139 16.25 -6.84 -7.53
CA ALA A 139 17.20 -5.78 -7.19
C ALA A 139 18.63 -6.32 -7.10
N SER A 140 18.82 -7.54 -6.56
CA SER A 140 20.13 -8.19 -6.53
C SER A 140 20.67 -8.50 -7.92
N ILE A 141 19.80 -8.79 -8.89
CA ILE A 141 20.19 -8.99 -10.29
C ILE A 141 20.56 -7.66 -10.93
N ALA A 142 19.70 -6.65 -10.84
CA ALA A 142 19.98 -5.32 -11.37
C ALA A 142 21.34 -4.78 -10.90
N GLN A 143 21.63 -4.91 -9.60
CA GLN A 143 22.92 -4.50 -9.02
C GLN A 143 24.13 -5.24 -9.60
N ARG A 144 24.00 -6.52 -9.95
CA ARG A 144 25.10 -7.28 -10.59
C ARG A 144 25.47 -6.71 -11.96
N TYR A 145 24.50 -6.15 -12.67
CA TYR A 145 24.71 -5.52 -13.99
C TYR A 145 24.93 -4.00 -13.89
N GLY A 146 25.15 -3.46 -12.68
CA GLY A 146 25.42 -2.03 -12.49
C GLY A 146 24.19 -1.13 -12.70
N VAL A 147 22.99 -1.70 -12.74
CA VAL A 147 21.74 -0.95 -12.86
C VAL A 147 21.31 -0.47 -11.48
N PRO A 148 21.19 0.85 -11.23
CA PRO A 148 20.71 1.38 -9.96
C PRO A 148 19.26 1.00 -9.71
N VAL A 149 18.91 0.85 -8.42
CA VAL A 149 17.59 0.41 -7.97
C VAL A 149 16.93 1.49 -7.13
N VAL A 150 15.78 1.99 -7.58
CA VAL A 150 14.94 2.92 -6.83
C VAL A 150 13.62 2.22 -6.48
N HIS A 151 13.45 1.83 -5.22
CA HIS A 151 12.27 1.07 -4.80
C HIS A 151 11.15 2.02 -4.37
N HIS A 152 10.08 2.08 -5.15
CA HIS A 152 8.88 2.87 -4.84
C HIS A 152 7.89 2.02 -4.04
N ILE A 153 7.33 2.60 -2.96
CA ILE A 153 6.49 1.92 -1.96
C ILE A 153 7.30 0.84 -1.23
N THR A 154 7.99 1.28 -0.22
CA THR A 154 8.99 0.48 0.50
C THR A 154 8.40 -0.68 1.30
N PRO A 155 9.20 -1.73 1.55
CA PRO A 155 8.78 -2.83 2.42
C PRO A 155 8.52 -2.38 3.86
N GLN A 156 7.45 -2.87 4.46
CA GLN A 156 7.09 -2.59 5.85
C GLN A 156 7.93 -3.40 6.86
N TYR A 157 9.26 -3.40 6.71
CA TYR A 157 10.16 -4.10 7.65
C TYR A 157 10.11 -3.54 9.06
N TRP A 158 9.71 -2.30 9.22
CA TRP A 158 9.46 -1.67 10.51
C TRP A 158 8.29 -2.31 11.28
N ALA A 159 7.34 -2.94 10.58
CA ALA A 159 6.20 -3.63 11.18
C ALA A 159 6.51 -5.09 11.54
N TRP A 160 7.30 -5.75 10.71
CA TRP A 160 7.60 -7.17 10.88
C TRP A 160 8.92 -7.57 10.22
N ALA A 161 9.68 -8.46 10.85
CA ALA A 161 10.95 -8.98 10.36
C ALA A 161 12.01 -7.89 10.04
N PRO A 162 12.31 -6.95 10.97
CA PRO A 162 13.18 -5.80 10.74
C PRO A 162 14.60 -6.18 10.31
N TRP A 163 15.08 -7.38 10.65
CA TRP A 163 16.40 -7.88 10.24
C TRP A 163 16.57 -7.99 8.72
N ARG A 164 15.49 -8.04 7.94
CA ARG A 164 15.50 -8.12 6.47
C ARG A 164 16.07 -6.85 5.82
N VAL A 165 16.07 -5.73 6.52
CA VAL A 165 16.64 -4.47 6.06
C VAL A 165 18.13 -4.59 5.73
N ARG A 166 18.87 -5.48 6.39
CA ARG A 166 20.31 -5.71 6.13
C ARG A 166 20.58 -6.12 4.68
N ARG A 167 19.73 -6.99 4.13
CA ARG A 167 19.84 -7.38 2.72
C ARG A 167 19.30 -6.30 1.78
N TYR A 168 18.22 -5.66 2.17
CA TYR A 168 17.59 -4.58 1.42
C TYR A 168 18.57 -3.42 1.15
N LYS A 169 19.26 -2.96 2.17
CA LYS A 169 20.30 -1.93 2.11
C LYS A 169 21.41 -2.22 1.09
N GLN A 170 21.71 -3.49 0.84
CA GLN A 170 22.78 -3.91 -0.08
C GLN A 170 22.38 -3.84 -1.56
N VAL A 171 21.09 -3.80 -1.84
CA VAL A 171 20.55 -3.96 -3.21
C VAL A 171 19.64 -2.83 -3.67
N VAL A 172 19.33 -1.88 -2.80
CA VAL A 172 18.49 -0.71 -3.10
C VAL A 172 19.32 0.55 -2.91
N ASP A 173 19.37 1.39 -3.93
CA ASP A 173 20.12 2.65 -3.91
C ASP A 173 19.34 3.80 -3.34
N LEU A 174 18.01 3.79 -3.53
CA LEU A 174 17.09 4.77 -2.98
C LEU A 174 15.73 4.11 -2.70
N ALA A 175 15.27 4.26 -1.48
CA ALA A 175 13.96 3.81 -1.03
C ALA A 175 12.98 5.01 -1.02
N LEU A 176 11.91 4.97 -1.82
CA LEU A 176 10.88 6.00 -1.85
C LEU A 176 9.74 5.60 -0.92
N THR A 177 9.71 6.22 0.25
CA THR A 177 8.77 5.95 1.32
C THR A 177 7.45 6.69 1.13
N ILE A 178 6.35 6.09 1.57
CA ILE A 178 5.01 6.66 1.45
C ILE A 178 4.35 6.98 2.80
N LEU A 179 4.91 6.49 3.89
CA LEU A 179 4.47 6.82 5.24
C LEU A 179 5.51 7.73 5.92
N PRO A 180 5.08 8.75 6.66
CA PRO A 180 5.99 9.78 7.18
C PRO A 180 7.09 9.23 8.10
N PHE A 181 6.80 8.24 8.94
CA PHE A 181 7.76 7.66 9.88
C PHE A 181 8.74 6.66 9.24
N GLU A 182 8.51 6.24 8.00
CA GLU A 182 9.38 5.27 7.33
C GLU A 182 10.78 5.84 7.07
N SER A 183 10.87 7.12 6.71
CA SER A 183 12.17 7.74 6.43
C SER A 183 13.07 7.71 7.66
N ALA A 184 12.59 8.16 8.82
CA ALA A 184 13.35 8.09 10.06
C ALA A 184 13.74 6.66 10.44
N TRP A 185 12.88 5.67 10.13
CA TRP A 185 13.22 4.27 10.35
C TRP A 185 14.33 3.78 9.41
N PHE A 186 14.27 4.12 8.11
CA PHE A 186 15.30 3.76 7.14
C PHE A 186 16.63 4.49 7.42
N ASP A 187 16.61 5.74 7.86
CA ASP A 187 17.81 6.50 8.27
C ASP A 187 18.56 5.79 9.39
N ARG A 188 17.85 5.30 10.43
CA ARG A 188 18.46 4.51 11.51
C ARG A 188 19.12 3.19 11.06
N HIS A 189 18.81 2.75 9.85
CA HIS A 189 19.39 1.55 9.24
C HIS A 189 20.37 1.88 8.11
N ASP A 190 20.73 3.17 7.93
CA ASP A 190 21.58 3.69 6.85
C ASP A 190 21.11 3.24 5.46
N VAL A 191 19.82 3.27 5.19
CA VAL A 191 19.24 3.08 3.86
C VAL A 191 18.93 4.43 3.26
N PRO A 192 19.54 4.80 2.11
CA PRO A 192 19.17 6.04 1.44
C PRO A 192 17.68 6.03 1.10
N ASN A 193 16.97 7.09 1.51
CA ASN A 193 15.53 7.14 1.34
C ASN A 193 15.01 8.57 1.13
N ALA A 194 13.78 8.66 0.63
CA ALA A 194 13.07 9.93 0.53
C ALA A 194 11.56 9.72 0.73
N PHE A 195 10.92 10.55 1.54
CA PHE A 195 9.47 10.55 1.69
C PHE A 195 8.84 11.28 0.52
N VAL A 196 8.05 10.56 -0.28
CA VAL A 196 7.38 11.12 -1.47
C VAL A 196 5.92 11.45 -1.23
N GLY A 197 5.37 11.11 -0.06
CA GLY A 197 3.94 11.20 0.25
C GLY A 197 3.17 9.96 -0.17
N HIS A 198 1.94 9.85 0.31
CA HIS A 198 1.14 8.65 0.07
C HIS A 198 0.36 8.76 -1.26
N PRO A 199 0.44 7.75 -2.16
CA PRO A 199 -0.20 7.78 -3.48
C PRO A 199 -1.72 7.95 -3.46
N ILE A 200 -2.37 7.62 -2.34
CA ILE A 200 -3.81 7.85 -2.17
C ILE A 200 -4.18 9.32 -2.33
N ARG A 201 -3.28 10.24 -1.97
CA ARG A 201 -3.52 11.68 -2.11
C ARG A 201 -3.61 12.12 -3.57
N ASP A 202 -2.86 11.47 -4.46
CA ASP A 202 -2.93 11.69 -5.91
C ASP A 202 -4.26 11.15 -6.45
N ALA A 203 -4.64 9.93 -6.03
CA ALA A 203 -5.89 9.30 -6.46
C ALA A 203 -7.12 10.15 -6.10
N HIS A 204 -7.12 10.76 -4.93
CA HIS A 204 -8.26 11.56 -4.46
C HIS A 204 -8.24 13.00 -4.97
N ALA A 205 -7.09 13.57 -5.33
CA ALA A 205 -7.03 14.91 -5.94
C ALA A 205 -7.74 14.99 -7.30
N GLU A 206 -7.88 13.85 -7.99
CA GLU A 206 -8.54 13.70 -9.29
C GLU A 206 -10.05 13.43 -9.16
N ARG A 207 -10.57 13.23 -7.95
CA ARG A 207 -11.97 12.84 -7.68
C ARG A 207 -12.79 14.02 -7.16
N PRO A 208 -14.12 14.03 -7.39
CA PRO A 208 -14.99 15.01 -6.75
C PRO A 208 -14.93 14.89 -5.22
N ALA A 209 -15.17 16.02 -4.55
CA ALA A 209 -15.25 16.01 -3.08
C ALA A 209 -16.33 15.04 -2.60
N PRO A 210 -16.08 14.27 -1.52
CA PRO A 210 -17.08 13.37 -0.98
C PRO A 210 -18.30 14.14 -0.46
N PRO A 211 -19.49 13.51 -0.45
CA PRO A 211 -20.71 14.09 0.15
C PRO A 211 -20.45 14.57 1.58
N GLY A 212 -21.22 15.58 2.00
CA GLY A 212 -21.13 16.09 3.38
C GLY A 212 -21.42 15.00 4.43
N PRO A 213 -20.89 15.13 5.64
CA PRO A 213 -21.07 14.12 6.69
C PRO A 213 -22.54 13.95 7.14
N ASP A 214 -23.38 14.96 6.94
CA ASP A 214 -24.76 14.98 7.43
C ASP A 214 -25.71 14.09 6.60
N ASP A 215 -25.34 13.79 5.34
CA ASP A 215 -26.13 12.93 4.44
C ASP A 215 -25.77 11.43 4.56
N ARG A 216 -24.94 11.06 5.52
CA ARG A 216 -24.43 9.70 5.68
C ARG A 216 -25.18 8.96 6.78
N ASP A 217 -25.70 7.78 6.44
CA ASP A 217 -26.49 6.94 7.34
C ASP A 217 -26.03 5.48 7.42
N THR A 218 -25.23 5.05 6.47
CA THR A 218 -24.91 3.63 6.24
C THR A 218 -23.72 3.15 7.08
N ILE A 219 -23.82 1.94 7.62
CA ILE A 219 -22.65 1.21 8.16
C ILE A 219 -22.04 0.38 7.05
N LEU A 220 -20.73 0.59 6.81
CA LEU A 220 -19.99 -0.12 5.78
C LEU A 220 -19.17 -1.28 6.38
N LEU A 221 -19.34 -2.49 5.84
CA LEU A 221 -18.56 -3.67 6.20
C LEU A 221 -17.52 -3.94 5.10
N LEU A 222 -16.25 -4.00 5.50
CA LEU A 222 -15.10 -4.23 4.63
C LEU A 222 -14.32 -5.47 5.12
N PRO A 223 -14.78 -6.69 4.77
CA PRO A 223 -14.27 -7.95 5.35
C PRO A 223 -12.92 -8.40 4.80
N GLY A 224 -12.40 -7.73 3.79
CA GLY A 224 -11.18 -8.07 3.07
C GLY A 224 -11.43 -8.35 1.59
N SER A 225 -10.33 -8.53 0.85
CA SER A 225 -10.35 -8.76 -0.61
C SER A 225 -10.00 -10.19 -1.02
N ARG A 226 -9.52 -11.02 -0.10
CA ARG A 226 -9.15 -12.41 -0.38
C ARG A 226 -10.21 -13.36 0.15
N ALA A 227 -10.40 -14.49 -0.55
CA ALA A 227 -11.38 -15.51 -0.19
C ALA A 227 -11.34 -15.87 1.30
N LYS A 228 -10.14 -16.19 1.81
CA LYS A 228 -9.97 -16.58 3.21
C LYS A 228 -10.22 -15.43 4.20
N GLU A 229 -9.91 -14.21 3.83
CA GLU A 229 -10.22 -13.03 4.67
C GLU A 229 -11.72 -12.86 4.83
N ILE A 230 -12.47 -13.00 3.74
CA ILE A 230 -13.94 -12.92 3.73
C ILE A 230 -14.54 -14.03 4.58
N GLU A 231 -14.11 -15.28 4.39
CA GLU A 231 -14.58 -16.44 5.16
C GLU A 231 -14.31 -16.29 6.66
N ASP A 232 -13.13 -15.80 7.02
CA ASP A 232 -12.74 -15.66 8.41
C ASP A 232 -13.42 -14.45 9.10
N ASN A 233 -13.61 -13.33 8.39
CA ASN A 233 -14.02 -12.06 9.01
C ASN A 233 -15.52 -11.76 8.87
N LEU A 234 -16.12 -12.02 7.71
CA LEU A 234 -17.50 -11.62 7.45
C LEU A 234 -18.52 -12.21 8.43
N PRO A 235 -18.47 -13.53 8.79
CA PRO A 235 -19.38 -14.08 9.79
C PRO A 235 -19.29 -13.36 11.16
N PHE A 236 -18.07 -13.00 11.56
CA PHE A 236 -17.82 -12.29 12.81
C PHE A 236 -18.32 -10.85 12.78
N MET A 237 -18.16 -10.18 11.65
CA MET A 237 -18.68 -8.83 11.42
C MET A 237 -20.22 -8.82 11.43
N LEU A 238 -20.87 -9.82 10.82
CA LEU A 238 -22.34 -9.95 10.84
C LEU A 238 -22.86 -10.19 12.26
N ALA A 239 -22.19 -11.03 13.05
CA ALA A 239 -22.54 -11.25 14.46
C ALA A 239 -22.37 -9.99 15.32
N ALA A 240 -21.42 -9.12 15.00
CA ALA A 240 -21.28 -7.83 15.70
C ALA A 240 -22.45 -6.86 15.43
N LEU A 241 -23.18 -7.05 14.33
CA LEU A 241 -24.37 -6.22 14.02
C LEU A 241 -25.54 -6.42 14.99
N ASP A 242 -25.57 -7.48 15.79
CA ASP A 242 -26.63 -7.69 16.78
C ASP A 242 -26.68 -6.52 17.78
N ALA A 243 -25.53 -6.04 18.23
CA ALA A 243 -25.46 -4.87 19.11
C ALA A 243 -25.92 -3.58 18.38
N VAL A 244 -25.60 -3.45 17.09
CA VAL A 244 -26.04 -2.31 16.27
C VAL A 244 -27.54 -2.31 16.08
N ARG A 245 -28.13 -3.46 15.75
CA ARG A 245 -29.58 -3.62 15.54
C ARG A 245 -30.38 -3.41 16.81
N ALA A 246 -29.80 -3.78 17.96
CA ALA A 246 -30.42 -3.50 19.24
C ALA A 246 -30.56 -1.99 19.54
N ALA A 247 -29.59 -1.19 19.10
CA ALA A 247 -29.60 0.27 19.26
C ALA A 247 -30.28 0.99 18.10
N HIS A 248 -30.08 0.54 16.87
CA HIS A 248 -30.53 1.12 15.62
C HIS A 248 -31.12 0.05 14.69
N PRO A 249 -32.39 -0.37 14.88
CA PRO A 249 -32.98 -1.49 14.13
C PRO A 249 -33.00 -1.31 12.61
N ASP A 250 -33.20 -0.09 12.14
CA ASP A 250 -33.41 0.25 10.73
C ASP A 250 -32.14 0.78 10.05
N VAL A 251 -30.95 0.73 10.70
CA VAL A 251 -29.72 1.25 10.11
C VAL A 251 -29.35 0.47 8.85
N PRO A 252 -29.12 1.14 7.71
CA PRO A 252 -28.67 0.46 6.50
C PRO A 252 -27.23 -0.05 6.67
N VAL A 253 -27.03 -1.32 6.30
CA VAL A 253 -25.70 -1.95 6.33
C VAL A 253 -25.32 -2.39 4.93
N ARG A 254 -24.10 -2.12 4.53
CA ARG A 254 -23.59 -2.50 3.22
C ARG A 254 -22.25 -3.21 3.30
N ILE A 255 -22.13 -4.33 2.59
CA ILE A 255 -20.87 -5.02 2.35
C ILE A 255 -20.34 -4.54 1.01
N THR A 256 -19.09 -4.08 0.94
CA THR A 256 -18.47 -3.65 -0.30
C THR A 256 -17.36 -4.60 -0.72
N GLN A 257 -17.40 -5.02 -1.99
CA GLN A 257 -16.36 -5.78 -2.66
C GLN A 257 -15.88 -5.02 -3.91
N ARG A 258 -14.58 -5.05 -4.16
CA ARG A 258 -13.98 -4.35 -5.31
C ARG A 258 -14.36 -5.01 -6.64
N THR A 259 -14.41 -6.34 -6.67
CA THR A 259 -14.71 -7.17 -7.86
C THR A 259 -15.76 -8.23 -7.52
N ALA A 260 -16.34 -8.84 -8.55
CA ALA A 260 -17.30 -9.93 -8.41
C ALA A 260 -16.67 -11.28 -8.07
N ASP A 261 -15.35 -11.40 -8.02
CA ASP A 261 -14.63 -12.67 -7.87
C ASP A 261 -15.07 -13.49 -6.66
N HIS A 262 -15.59 -12.85 -5.63
CA HIS A 262 -16.04 -13.50 -4.39
C HIS A 262 -17.54 -13.27 -4.09
N GLU A 263 -18.32 -12.82 -5.08
CA GLU A 263 -19.75 -12.53 -4.91
C GLU A 263 -20.54 -13.71 -4.36
N GLU A 264 -20.41 -14.88 -4.98
CA GLU A 264 -21.12 -16.09 -4.54
C GLU A 264 -20.77 -16.47 -3.10
N ARG A 265 -19.50 -16.33 -2.73
CA ARG A 265 -19.03 -16.60 -1.38
C ARG A 265 -19.61 -15.65 -0.35
N VAL A 266 -19.62 -14.35 -0.66
CA VAL A 266 -20.23 -13.33 0.22
C VAL A 266 -21.72 -13.59 0.36
N ARG A 267 -22.43 -13.88 -0.74
CA ARG A 267 -23.87 -14.20 -0.70
C ARG A 267 -24.16 -15.48 0.08
N ALA A 268 -23.34 -16.50 -0.04
CA ALA A 268 -23.49 -17.74 0.73
C ALA A 268 -23.31 -17.49 2.26
N ILE A 269 -22.37 -16.65 2.66
CA ILE A 269 -22.17 -16.29 4.07
C ILE A 269 -23.30 -15.37 4.57
N LEU A 270 -23.73 -14.42 3.75
CA LEU A 270 -24.80 -13.48 4.08
C LEU A 270 -26.13 -14.20 4.32
N GLY A 271 -26.45 -15.23 3.50
CA GLY A 271 -27.67 -16.01 3.60
C GLY A 271 -28.92 -15.13 3.54
N GLU A 272 -29.83 -15.33 4.51
CA GLU A 272 -31.07 -14.56 4.67
C GLU A 272 -30.94 -13.37 5.64
N THR A 273 -29.70 -12.89 5.90
CA THR A 273 -29.47 -11.79 6.83
C THR A 273 -30.16 -10.52 6.33
N GLN A 274 -31.22 -10.09 7.05
CA GLN A 274 -32.03 -8.95 6.65
C GLN A 274 -31.30 -7.62 6.87
N GLY A 275 -31.60 -6.61 6.05
CA GLY A 275 -31.09 -5.25 6.19
C GLY A 275 -29.61 -5.09 5.84
N VAL A 276 -28.98 -6.10 5.20
CA VAL A 276 -27.61 -6.04 4.69
C VAL A 276 -27.61 -6.18 3.19
N THR A 277 -26.99 -5.23 2.49
CA THR A 277 -26.87 -5.23 1.03
C THR A 277 -25.42 -5.47 0.58
N LEU A 278 -25.24 -6.14 -0.54
CA LEU A 278 -23.93 -6.32 -1.17
C LEU A 278 -23.75 -5.33 -2.32
N SER A 279 -22.66 -4.61 -2.31
CA SER A 279 -22.21 -3.70 -3.37
C SER A 279 -20.92 -4.22 -4.01
N ILE A 280 -20.83 -4.17 -5.32
CA ILE A 280 -19.66 -4.63 -6.08
C ILE A 280 -19.21 -3.53 -7.02
N GLY A 281 -17.92 -3.16 -6.93
CA GLY A 281 -17.30 -2.20 -7.84
C GLY A 281 -17.60 -0.72 -7.56
N ASP A 282 -18.42 -0.38 -6.55
CA ASP A 282 -18.81 1.00 -6.21
C ASP A 282 -18.26 1.43 -4.83
N LEU A 283 -16.98 1.21 -4.59
CA LEU A 283 -16.38 1.59 -3.31
C LEU A 283 -16.55 3.10 -3.01
N GLU A 284 -16.38 3.97 -4.01
CA GLU A 284 -16.52 5.42 -3.83
C GLU A 284 -17.94 5.84 -3.43
N GLY A 285 -18.96 5.30 -4.13
CA GLY A 285 -20.34 5.57 -3.79
C GLY A 285 -20.71 5.05 -2.39
N ASP A 286 -20.16 3.89 -2.01
CA ASP A 286 -20.38 3.32 -0.68
C ASP A 286 -19.68 4.15 0.42
N LEU A 287 -18.44 4.59 0.18
CA LEU A 287 -17.71 5.50 1.09
C LEU A 287 -18.45 6.84 1.23
N GLY A 288 -19.04 7.34 0.13
CA GLY A 288 -19.85 8.55 0.16
C GLY A 288 -21.06 8.47 1.10
N ARG A 289 -21.67 7.30 1.25
CA ARG A 289 -22.85 7.06 2.11
C ARG A 289 -22.49 6.61 3.52
N ALA A 290 -21.24 6.19 3.75
CA ALA A 290 -20.85 5.58 5.01
C ALA A 290 -20.77 6.59 6.15
N ARG A 291 -21.57 6.40 7.17
CA ARG A 291 -21.52 7.13 8.45
C ARG A 291 -20.46 6.53 9.38
N ALA A 292 -20.36 5.20 9.41
CA ALA A 292 -19.36 4.46 10.15
C ALA A 292 -18.93 3.22 9.35
N ALA A 293 -17.77 2.67 9.65
CA ALA A 293 -17.31 1.44 9.02
C ALA A 293 -16.77 0.43 10.03
N LEU A 294 -16.85 -0.84 9.65
CA LEU A 294 -16.16 -1.96 10.28
C LEU A 294 -15.29 -2.60 9.23
N ALA A 295 -13.98 -2.51 9.39
CA ALA A 295 -13.02 -2.91 8.36
C ALA A 295 -11.92 -3.79 8.92
N VAL A 296 -11.40 -4.71 8.10
CA VAL A 296 -10.14 -5.39 8.40
C VAL A 296 -8.95 -4.44 8.19
N SER A 297 -7.84 -4.72 8.86
CA SER A 297 -6.59 -3.99 8.63
C SER A 297 -6.09 -4.22 7.20
N GLY A 298 -5.88 -3.16 6.44
CA GLY A 298 -5.43 -3.19 5.05
C GLY A 298 -5.43 -1.80 4.42
N THR A 299 -5.11 -1.73 3.12
CA THR A 299 -5.04 -0.48 2.35
C THR A 299 -6.36 0.29 2.30
N VAL A 300 -7.50 -0.41 2.39
CA VAL A 300 -8.83 0.19 2.41
C VAL A 300 -9.04 1.14 3.59
N LEU A 301 -8.34 0.95 4.72
CA LEU A 301 -8.42 1.87 5.87
C LEU A 301 -7.96 3.28 5.53
N THR A 302 -7.01 3.42 4.60
CA THR A 302 -6.55 4.74 4.17
C THR A 302 -7.60 5.43 3.30
N GLU A 303 -8.33 4.67 2.46
CA GLU A 303 -9.49 5.18 1.69
C GLU A 303 -10.59 5.67 2.64
N VAL A 304 -10.99 4.83 3.59
CA VAL A 304 -12.01 5.15 4.60
C VAL A 304 -11.62 6.38 5.42
N ALA A 305 -10.33 6.46 5.81
CA ALA A 305 -9.80 7.58 6.57
C ALA A 305 -9.79 8.88 5.76
N HIS A 306 -9.50 8.80 4.45
CA HIS A 306 -9.56 9.96 3.56
C HIS A 306 -10.96 10.57 3.50
N HIS A 307 -12.00 9.73 3.49
CA HIS A 307 -13.41 10.15 3.55
C HIS A 307 -13.84 10.61 4.94
N GLY A 308 -12.94 10.59 5.94
CA GLY A 308 -13.24 11.00 7.33
C GLY A 308 -14.25 10.11 8.03
N ILE A 309 -14.36 8.83 7.64
CA ILE A 309 -15.34 7.89 8.17
C ILE A 309 -14.78 7.23 9.45
N PRO A 310 -15.41 7.43 10.62
CA PRO A 310 -15.09 6.69 11.84
C PRO A 310 -15.17 5.19 11.60
N THR A 311 -14.13 4.45 11.99
CA THR A 311 -14.01 3.04 11.66
C THR A 311 -13.53 2.22 12.85
N VAL A 312 -14.18 1.09 13.08
CA VAL A 312 -13.68 0.04 13.98
C VAL A 312 -12.82 -0.92 13.15
N VAL A 313 -11.60 -1.19 13.62
CA VAL A 313 -10.65 -2.06 12.92
C VAL A 313 -10.66 -3.44 13.53
N LEU A 314 -10.92 -4.45 12.71
CA LEU A 314 -10.86 -5.86 13.08
C LEU A 314 -9.56 -6.50 12.55
N TYR A 315 -8.82 -7.14 13.44
CA TYR A 315 -7.69 -7.98 13.07
C TYR A 315 -7.87 -9.38 13.66
N ARG A 316 -8.16 -10.37 12.81
CA ARG A 316 -8.33 -11.76 13.25
C ARG A 316 -7.08 -12.58 13.03
N VAL A 317 -6.70 -13.33 14.05
CA VAL A 317 -5.52 -14.19 14.07
C VAL A 317 -5.92 -15.60 14.43
N THR A 318 -5.51 -16.58 13.62
CA THR A 318 -5.70 -17.98 13.98
C THR A 318 -4.84 -18.36 15.20
N LYS A 319 -5.34 -19.26 16.04
CA LYS A 319 -4.64 -19.73 17.27
C LYS A 319 -3.20 -20.21 17.00
N ARG A 320 -2.94 -20.78 15.82
CA ARG A 320 -1.62 -21.29 15.41
C ARG A 320 -0.57 -20.19 15.24
N TRP A 321 -0.98 -19.01 14.78
CA TRP A 321 -0.09 -17.87 14.51
C TRP A 321 0.15 -16.96 15.71
N LYS A 322 -0.60 -17.13 16.81
CA LYS A 322 -0.51 -16.27 18.00
C LYS A 322 0.91 -16.10 18.55
N ARG A 323 1.68 -17.21 18.59
CA ARG A 323 3.03 -17.20 19.16
C ARG A 323 4.04 -16.54 18.22
N ALA A 324 3.97 -16.85 16.92
CA ALA A 324 4.81 -16.25 15.89
C ALA A 324 4.54 -14.75 15.74
N LEU A 325 3.27 -14.35 15.74
CA LEU A 325 2.88 -12.94 15.60
C LEU A 325 3.42 -12.08 16.76
N ARG A 326 3.36 -12.57 17.99
CA ARG A 326 3.88 -11.85 19.17
C ARG A 326 5.38 -11.55 19.12
N SER A 327 6.16 -12.42 18.48
CA SER A 327 7.62 -12.27 18.37
C SER A 327 8.07 -11.51 17.13
N MET A 328 7.22 -11.40 16.12
CA MET A 328 7.56 -10.80 14.83
C MET A 328 6.99 -9.39 14.64
N LEU A 329 5.88 -9.06 15.30
CA LEU A 329 5.29 -7.72 15.25
C LEU A 329 6.05 -6.76 16.16
N THR A 330 6.47 -5.66 15.55
CA THR A 330 7.24 -4.60 16.22
C THR A 330 6.45 -3.30 16.39
N VAL A 331 5.19 -3.26 15.94
CA VAL A 331 4.33 -2.09 15.95
C VAL A 331 3.24 -2.14 17.02
N PRO A 332 2.82 -0.98 17.57
CA PRO A 332 1.78 -0.90 18.61
C PRO A 332 0.37 -1.09 18.07
N TRP A 333 0.13 -0.77 16.80
CA TRP A 333 -1.18 -0.84 16.13
C TRP A 333 -1.10 -1.64 14.83
N PHE A 334 -2.24 -2.19 14.40
CA PHE A 334 -2.40 -2.89 13.13
C PHE A 334 -2.84 -1.96 12.00
N SER A 335 -3.48 -0.84 12.34
CA SER A 335 -3.92 0.16 11.37
C SER A 335 -2.79 1.09 10.98
N GLY A 336 -2.53 1.23 9.68
CA GLY A 336 -1.63 2.25 9.15
C GLY A 336 -2.05 3.67 9.55
N VAL A 337 -3.36 3.90 9.70
CA VAL A 337 -3.92 5.19 10.14
C VAL A 337 -3.47 5.54 11.56
N ASN A 338 -3.56 4.60 12.51
CA ASN A 338 -3.08 4.81 13.89
C ASN A 338 -1.57 5.00 13.93
N LEU A 339 -0.82 4.24 13.11
CA LEU A 339 0.63 4.40 13.00
C LEU A 339 1.01 5.79 12.48
N VAL A 340 0.35 6.28 11.44
CA VAL A 340 0.57 7.63 10.89
C VAL A 340 0.14 8.70 11.88
N ALA A 341 -0.95 8.48 12.62
CA ALA A 341 -1.40 9.39 13.66
C ALA A 341 -0.48 9.44 14.89
N GLY A 342 0.32 8.38 15.14
CA GLY A 342 1.12 8.22 16.35
C GLY A 342 0.30 7.97 17.61
N GLU A 343 -1.00 7.68 17.45
CA GLU A 343 -1.93 7.40 18.54
C GLU A 343 -3.08 6.50 18.07
N GLU A 344 -3.84 5.93 18.99
CA GLU A 344 -5.06 5.18 18.67
C GLU A 344 -6.20 6.14 18.32
N VAL A 345 -6.33 6.42 17.01
CA VAL A 345 -7.44 7.18 16.43
C VAL A 345 -8.63 6.26 16.16
N LEU A 346 -8.36 5.14 15.52
CA LEU A 346 -9.35 4.09 15.21
C LEU A 346 -9.29 3.01 16.28
N PRO A 347 -10.41 2.64 16.92
CA PRO A 347 -10.44 1.53 17.86
C PRO A 347 -10.10 0.21 17.15
N GLU A 348 -9.10 -0.52 17.68
CA GLU A 348 -8.62 -1.78 17.10
C GLU A 348 -8.93 -2.98 17.97
N PHE A 349 -9.50 -4.00 17.35
CA PHE A 349 -9.83 -5.28 18.00
C PHE A 349 -9.01 -6.43 17.41
N ALA A 350 -8.05 -6.91 18.18
CA ALA A 350 -7.31 -8.12 17.85
C ALA A 350 -8.01 -9.35 18.40
N VAL A 351 -8.70 -10.11 17.55
CA VAL A 351 -9.47 -11.30 17.92
C VAL A 351 -8.68 -12.57 17.59
N ILE A 352 -8.55 -13.45 18.58
CA ILE A 352 -7.83 -14.73 18.44
C ILE A 352 -8.82 -15.88 18.54
N GLY A 353 -8.99 -16.60 17.42
CA GLY A 353 -9.96 -17.71 17.35
C GLY A 353 -11.40 -17.19 17.31
N ASP A 354 -12.25 -17.79 18.15
CA ASP A 354 -13.70 -17.59 18.07
C ASP A 354 -14.23 -16.37 18.86
N GLY A 355 -13.47 -15.59 19.50
CA GLY A 355 -13.73 -14.33 20.20
C GLY A 355 -15.21 -13.91 20.38
N ASP A 356 -15.46 -12.94 21.23
CA ASP A 356 -16.81 -12.35 21.42
C ASP A 356 -16.97 -11.16 20.45
N PRO A 357 -18.01 -11.15 19.57
CA PRO A 357 -18.28 -10.02 18.66
C PRO A 357 -18.94 -8.82 19.35
N LEU A 358 -19.52 -8.98 20.53
CA LEU A 358 -20.29 -7.95 21.23
C LEU A 358 -19.49 -6.66 21.48
N PRO A 359 -18.23 -6.68 21.98
CA PRO A 359 -17.45 -5.46 22.17
C PRO A 359 -17.19 -4.69 20.86
N LEU A 360 -17.04 -5.43 19.74
CA LEU A 360 -16.86 -4.85 18.41
C LEU A 360 -18.12 -4.09 17.96
N GLY A 361 -19.28 -4.72 18.12
CA GLY A 361 -20.58 -4.12 17.81
C GLY A 361 -20.88 -2.89 18.68
N GLN A 362 -20.59 -2.95 19.98
CA GLN A 362 -20.73 -1.81 20.89
C GLN A 362 -19.81 -0.64 20.51
N ALA A 363 -18.58 -0.92 20.08
CA ALA A 363 -17.68 0.12 19.57
C ALA A 363 -18.25 0.75 18.29
N LEU A 364 -18.83 -0.05 17.40
CA LEU A 364 -19.45 0.42 16.17
C LEU A 364 -20.65 1.34 16.44
N VAL A 365 -21.50 1.01 17.44
CA VAL A 365 -22.59 1.88 17.90
C VAL A 365 -22.05 3.24 18.36
N ARG A 366 -21.06 3.25 19.25
CA ARG A 366 -20.49 4.50 19.78
C ARG A 366 -19.93 5.44 18.71
N ILE A 367 -19.32 4.88 17.66
CA ILE A 367 -18.77 5.72 16.57
C ILE A 367 -19.81 6.07 15.50
N TYR A 368 -20.92 5.34 15.44
CA TYR A 368 -22.07 5.66 14.58
C TYR A 368 -22.87 6.84 15.13
N GLU A 369 -23.09 6.89 16.42
CA GLU A 369 -23.79 7.97 17.11
C GLU A 369 -22.96 9.26 17.14
N ASP A 370 -23.67 10.40 17.19
CA ASP A 370 -23.02 11.67 17.41
C ASP A 370 -22.56 11.78 18.86
N GLY A 371 -21.30 12.12 19.04
CA GLY A 371 -20.73 12.20 20.38
C GLY A 371 -19.22 12.49 20.37
N PRO A 372 -18.63 12.61 21.56
CA PRO A 372 -17.23 13.00 21.71
C PRO A 372 -16.26 11.97 21.10
N GLU A 373 -16.60 10.68 21.14
CA GLU A 373 -15.75 9.62 20.55
C GLU A 373 -15.67 9.75 19.04
N ARG A 374 -16.83 9.92 18.37
CA ARG A 374 -16.90 10.19 16.94
C ARG A 374 -16.11 11.44 16.53
N ALA A 375 -16.34 12.55 17.23
CA ALA A 375 -15.66 13.83 16.95
C ALA A 375 -14.14 13.72 17.14
N LYS A 376 -13.68 13.00 18.16
CA LYS A 376 -12.27 12.71 18.39
C LYS A 376 -11.66 11.92 17.23
N ILE A 377 -12.34 10.86 16.78
CA ILE A 377 -11.88 10.05 15.63
C ILE A 377 -11.78 10.91 14.38
N GLN A 378 -12.81 11.68 14.04
CA GLN A 378 -12.80 12.54 12.85
C GLN A 378 -11.66 13.55 12.87
N THR A 379 -11.35 14.14 14.03
CA THR A 379 -10.20 15.04 14.22
C THR A 379 -8.88 14.30 14.01
N GLY A 380 -8.74 13.11 14.59
CA GLY A 380 -7.56 12.26 14.43
C GLY A 380 -7.34 11.82 12.97
N LEU A 381 -8.43 11.47 12.25
CA LEU A 381 -8.37 11.13 10.82
C LEU A 381 -7.87 12.30 9.98
N LYS A 382 -8.38 13.51 10.19
CA LYS A 382 -7.91 14.72 9.48
C LYS A 382 -6.41 14.92 9.69
N ARG A 383 -5.93 14.76 10.93
CA ARG A 383 -4.50 14.87 11.26
C ARG A 383 -3.67 13.76 10.61
N ALA A 384 -4.10 12.51 10.66
CA ALA A 384 -3.42 11.39 10.01
C ALA A 384 -3.31 11.61 8.49
N MET A 385 -4.41 12.04 7.85
CA MET A 385 -4.41 12.31 6.40
C MET A 385 -3.51 13.50 6.03
N HIS A 386 -3.42 14.52 6.87
CA HIS A 386 -2.49 15.63 6.66
C HIS A 386 -1.03 15.16 6.69
N ARG A 387 -0.67 14.26 7.61
CA ARG A 387 0.68 13.70 7.74
C ARG A 387 1.12 12.81 6.56
N LEU A 388 0.18 12.30 5.76
CA LEU A 388 0.48 11.56 4.53
C LEU A 388 1.03 12.45 3.40
N GLY A 389 1.10 13.75 3.59
CA GLY A 389 1.52 14.75 2.60
C GLY A 389 0.40 15.15 1.63
N GLY A 390 0.66 16.20 0.86
CA GLY A 390 -0.21 16.66 -0.21
C GLY A 390 -0.14 15.80 -1.47
N PRO A 391 -1.00 16.06 -2.48
CA PRO A 391 -0.93 15.44 -3.80
C PRO A 391 0.44 15.61 -4.46
N GLY A 392 0.74 14.80 -5.48
CA GLY A 392 2.00 14.84 -6.23
C GLY A 392 3.03 13.80 -5.77
N ALA A 393 2.62 12.74 -5.06
CA ALA A 393 3.52 11.65 -4.65
C ALA A 393 4.22 10.99 -5.85
N ALA A 394 3.48 10.67 -6.90
CA ALA A 394 4.05 10.07 -8.11
C ALA A 394 5.02 11.04 -8.84
N ARG A 395 4.71 12.34 -8.87
CA ARG A 395 5.60 13.35 -9.45
C ARG A 395 6.90 13.50 -8.68
N ARG A 396 6.83 13.52 -7.34
CA ARG A 396 8.03 13.54 -6.50
C ARG A 396 8.85 12.27 -6.67
N ALA A 397 8.19 11.10 -6.72
CA ALA A 397 8.86 9.82 -6.99
C ALA A 397 9.58 9.83 -8.34
N ALA A 398 8.94 10.30 -9.41
CA ALA A 398 9.53 10.40 -10.75
C ALA A 398 10.79 11.28 -10.75
N ARG A 399 10.76 12.44 -10.08
CA ARG A 399 11.93 13.33 -9.98
C ARG A 399 13.07 12.68 -9.20
N HIS A 400 12.80 11.96 -8.11
CA HIS A 400 13.82 11.20 -7.39
C HIS A 400 14.43 10.08 -8.27
N VAL A 401 13.61 9.37 -9.05
CA VAL A 401 14.10 8.35 -9.99
C VAL A 401 15.03 8.96 -11.03
N LEU A 402 14.67 10.12 -11.60
CA LEU A 402 15.55 10.81 -12.56
C LEU A 402 16.78 11.39 -11.88
N GLY A 403 16.67 11.91 -10.67
CA GLY A 403 17.79 12.48 -9.90
C GLY A 403 18.91 11.48 -9.61
N ILE A 404 18.61 10.19 -9.47
CA ILE A 404 19.67 9.18 -9.27
C ILE A 404 20.56 9.00 -10.52
N LEU A 405 20.09 9.44 -11.67
CA LEU A 405 20.83 9.36 -12.95
C LEU A 405 21.87 10.47 -13.09
N ASP A 406 21.73 11.57 -12.35
CA ASP A 406 22.68 12.69 -12.35
C ASP A 406 23.96 12.35 -11.57
N GLY A 407 23.85 11.56 -10.50
CA GLY A 407 24.95 11.19 -9.60
C GLY A 407 25.63 9.86 -9.90
N ARG A 408 25.67 9.36 -11.15
CA ARG A 408 26.31 8.07 -11.47
C ARG A 408 27.76 8.03 -11.06
N SER A 409 28.10 7.15 -10.11
CA SER A 409 29.50 6.94 -9.76
C SER A 409 30.28 6.24 -10.89
N PRO A 410 31.54 6.61 -11.13
CA PRO A 410 32.40 5.95 -12.13
C PRO A 410 32.47 4.42 -11.96
N GLU A 411 32.36 3.92 -10.74
CA GLU A 411 32.37 2.48 -10.45
C GLU A 411 31.15 1.74 -11.01
N ARG A 412 29.98 2.40 -11.04
CA ARG A 412 28.77 1.81 -11.62
C ARG A 412 28.81 1.81 -13.14
N GLU A 413 29.32 2.86 -13.74
CA GLU A 413 29.57 2.93 -15.19
C GLU A 413 30.53 1.81 -15.63
N GLN A 414 31.57 1.55 -14.83
CA GLN A 414 32.52 0.49 -15.08
C GLN A 414 31.92 -0.92 -14.96
N LYS A 415 31.08 -1.18 -13.97
CA LYS A 415 30.32 -2.44 -13.85
C LYS A 415 29.37 -2.65 -15.02
N ARG A 416 28.72 -1.59 -15.49
CA ARG A 416 27.79 -1.62 -16.61
C ARG A 416 28.49 -1.92 -17.94
N THR A 417 29.74 -1.40 -18.15
CA THR A 417 30.54 -1.65 -19.32
C THR A 417 31.25 -3.01 -19.30
N GLN A 418 31.47 -3.59 -18.13
CA GLN A 418 32.08 -4.90 -17.93
C GLN A 418 31.06 -6.05 -17.81
N ALA A 419 29.75 -5.76 -17.83
CA ALA A 419 28.74 -6.79 -17.84
C ALA A 419 28.92 -7.72 -19.06
N PRO A 420 28.78 -9.04 -18.90
CA PRO A 420 28.95 -9.98 -20.01
C PRO A 420 28.00 -9.62 -21.15
N THR A 421 28.51 -9.46 -22.32
CA THR A 421 27.72 -9.46 -23.58
C THR A 421 27.18 -10.87 -23.79
N ALA A 422 25.90 -10.97 -24.18
CA ALA A 422 25.15 -12.21 -24.38
C ALA A 422 25.89 -13.23 -25.27
#